data_6e43224b168ae6ef0a69a856c9a23bff
#
_entry.id   6e43224b168ae6ef0a69a856c9a23bff
#
_cell.length_a   1.000
_cell.length_b   1.000
_cell.length_c   1.000
_cell.angle_alpha   90.00
_cell.angle_beta   90.00
_cell.angle_gamma   90.00
#
_symmetry.space_group_name_H-M   'P 1'
#
loop_
_entity.id
_entity.type
_entity.pdbx_description
1 polymer ?
#
loop_
_entity_poly.entity_id
_entity_poly.type
_entity_poly.pdbx_seq_one_letter_code
_entity_poly.pdbx_strand_id
1 'polypeptide(L)'
;MRYLYTSLRRWSLSLLTCSLLAGSLSAQTDNEVQPDRPDHSEGTSVLRPRSLQIEWGIGASSGYHNMGLMLRYGLVPDFELRLEGLLQRPHRGAVQVSDLTLSSKLALFSGDGWIPAMTLVGYLNYAPHEETRRVTGDLTLALEQELVSGLSFTCNIGSAEGMRRLSLTAELGYNFTDRLSSFVEYYGVFGPAEYGCDLGLSYAVTKDFLVDLSCGRTFFASGAVNYASLGATYRL
;
A
#
# COMPACT_ATOMS: atom_id res chain seq x y z
N MET A 1 45.39 21.54 21.07
CA MET A 1 44.98 21.72 19.66
C MET A 1 45.38 20.52 18.83
N ARG A 2 44.84 19.30 19.13
CA ARG A 2 45.17 18.04 18.42
C ARG A 2 44.07 16.97 18.64
N TYR A 3 42.79 17.32 18.52
CA TYR A 3 41.70 16.33 18.67
C TYR A 3 40.51 16.58 17.72
N LEU A 4 40.70 17.16 16.55
CA LEU A 4 39.61 17.47 15.62
C LEU A 4 39.75 16.85 14.20
N TYR A 5 40.72 15.93 13.99
CA TYR A 5 40.95 15.37 12.64
C TYR A 5 40.63 13.90 12.46
N THR A 6 40.08 13.21 13.45
CA THR A 6 39.84 11.76 13.36
C THR A 6 38.36 11.38 13.16
N SER A 7 37.40 12.32 13.18
CA SER A 7 35.97 12.00 13.05
C SER A 7 35.44 12.07 11.63
N LEU A 8 36.10 12.73 10.71
CA LEU A 8 35.64 12.89 9.31
C LEU A 8 35.99 11.71 8.37
N ARG A 9 36.83 10.79 8.81
CA ARG A 9 37.27 9.64 7.97
C ARG A 9 36.42 8.37 8.14
N ARG A 10 35.48 8.36 9.09
CA ARG A 10 34.61 7.21 9.35
C ARG A 10 33.24 7.29 8.67
N TRP A 11 32.84 8.46 8.19
CA TRP A 11 31.54 8.66 7.52
C TRP A 11 31.59 8.43 6.00
N SER A 12 32.79 8.49 5.40
CA SER A 12 32.97 8.27 3.96
C SER A 12 33.04 6.80 3.54
N LEU A 13 33.23 5.85 4.46
CA LEU A 13 33.24 4.42 4.13
C LEU A 13 31.85 3.76 4.22
N SER A 14 30.91 4.36 4.96
CA SER A 14 29.56 3.79 5.11
C SER A 14 28.63 4.14 3.95
N LEU A 15 28.94 5.15 3.16
CA LEU A 15 28.20 5.53 1.96
C LEU A 15 28.62 4.75 0.70
N LEU A 16 29.79 4.13 0.73
CA LEU A 16 30.32 3.39 -0.43
C LEU A 16 29.90 1.90 -0.43
N THR A 17 29.39 1.37 0.68
CA THR A 17 28.93 -0.01 0.78
C THR A 17 27.47 -0.21 0.39
N CYS A 18 26.68 0.85 0.30
CA CYS A 18 25.30 0.77 -0.24
C CYS A 18 25.22 0.72 -1.78
N SER A 19 26.29 1.05 -2.49
CA SER A 19 26.28 1.11 -3.96
C SER A 19 26.72 -0.20 -4.65
N LEU A 20 27.05 -1.25 -3.90
CA LEU A 20 27.52 -2.54 -4.46
C LEU A 20 26.49 -3.69 -4.35
N LEU A 21 25.29 -3.42 -3.86
CA LEU A 21 24.16 -4.37 -3.88
C LEU A 21 23.17 -4.11 -5.04
N ALA A 22 23.54 -3.29 -6.01
CA ALA A 22 22.82 -3.20 -7.29
C ALA A 22 23.12 -4.43 -8.17
N GLY A 23 22.90 -5.62 -7.64
CA GLY A 23 22.80 -6.85 -8.41
C GLY A 23 21.42 -6.92 -9.04
N SER A 24 21.38 -6.84 -10.37
CA SER A 24 20.30 -7.25 -11.29
C SER A 24 18.90 -7.45 -10.65
N LEU A 25 18.26 -6.37 -10.25
CA LEU A 25 16.80 -6.37 -10.01
C LEU A 25 16.16 -6.58 -11.39
N SER A 26 15.66 -7.77 -11.62
CA SER A 26 14.87 -8.06 -12.81
C SER A 26 13.61 -7.21 -12.73
N ALA A 27 13.49 -6.23 -13.61
CA ALA A 27 12.25 -5.48 -13.75
C ALA A 27 11.12 -6.47 -14.01
N GLN A 28 10.15 -6.53 -13.10
CA GLN A 28 8.89 -7.22 -13.32
C GLN A 28 8.32 -6.76 -14.66
N THR A 29 7.96 -7.68 -15.52
CA THR A 29 7.35 -7.37 -16.82
C THR A 29 5.88 -7.01 -16.59
N ASP A 30 5.65 -5.79 -16.15
CA ASP A 30 4.32 -5.20 -15.99
C ASP A 30 3.64 -4.99 -17.35
N ASN A 31 3.05 -6.03 -17.90
CA ASN A 31 2.21 -5.89 -19.08
C ASN A 31 0.79 -5.42 -18.71
N GLU A 32 0.39 -5.52 -17.44
CA GLU A 32 -0.96 -5.22 -16.96
C GLU A 32 -0.93 -4.21 -15.80
N VAL A 33 -2.04 -3.48 -15.62
CA VAL A 33 -2.22 -2.58 -14.49
C VAL A 33 -2.31 -3.37 -13.20
N GLN A 34 -1.54 -2.97 -12.19
CA GLN A 34 -1.54 -3.57 -10.85
C GLN A 34 -1.91 -2.50 -9.82
N PRO A 35 -3.14 -2.48 -9.31
CA PRO A 35 -3.57 -1.53 -8.30
C PRO A 35 -3.08 -1.93 -6.91
N ASP A 36 -3.03 -0.95 -6.02
CA ASP A 36 -2.95 -1.13 -4.58
C ASP A 36 -4.34 -1.03 -3.91
N ARG A 37 -5.40 -1.13 -4.71
CA ARG A 37 -6.83 -1.25 -4.34
C ARG A 37 -7.38 -2.60 -4.78
N PRO A 38 -8.52 -3.06 -4.21
CA PRO A 38 -9.39 -2.46 -3.17
C PRO A 38 -9.12 -2.92 -1.72
N ASP A 39 -8.07 -3.70 -1.49
CA ASP A 39 -7.68 -4.30 -0.22
C ASP A 39 -6.92 -3.33 0.71
N HIS A 40 -6.55 -3.80 1.88
CA HIS A 40 -5.69 -3.11 2.84
C HIS A 40 -4.22 -3.51 2.72
N SER A 41 -3.93 -4.56 1.96
CA SER A 41 -2.56 -5.02 1.72
C SER A 41 -1.87 -4.16 0.66
N GLU A 42 -0.62 -3.85 0.90
CA GLU A 42 0.27 -3.31 -0.12
C GLU A 42 0.81 -4.46 -0.96
N GLY A 43 0.60 -4.43 -2.26
CA GLY A 43 1.29 -5.31 -3.18
C GLY A 43 2.78 -4.99 -3.28
N THR A 44 3.58 -5.86 -3.87
CA THR A 44 5.04 -5.65 -4.01
C THR A 44 5.43 -4.95 -5.31
N SER A 45 4.49 -4.78 -6.24
CA SER A 45 4.74 -4.14 -7.52
C SER A 45 5.00 -2.64 -7.40
N VAL A 46 5.93 -2.13 -8.21
CA VAL A 46 6.32 -0.73 -8.33
C VAL A 46 6.16 -0.31 -9.79
N LEU A 47 5.61 0.86 -10.04
CA LEU A 47 5.39 1.37 -11.39
C LEU A 47 6.70 1.58 -12.15
N ARG A 48 6.68 1.30 -13.46
CA ARG A 48 7.80 1.61 -14.35
C ARG A 48 8.12 3.12 -14.33
N PRO A 49 9.38 3.49 -14.56
CA PRO A 49 9.77 4.88 -14.66
C PRO A 49 8.91 5.65 -15.69
N ARG A 50 8.46 6.84 -15.32
CA ARG A 50 7.62 7.73 -16.11
C ARG A 50 6.19 7.22 -16.40
N SER A 51 5.75 6.15 -15.75
CA SER A 51 4.35 5.74 -15.77
C SER A 51 3.57 6.49 -14.71
N LEU A 52 2.36 6.90 -15.03
CA LEU A 52 1.39 7.47 -14.11
C LEU A 52 0.20 6.52 -13.99
N GLN A 53 -0.23 6.22 -12.77
CA GLN A 53 -1.43 5.43 -12.51
C GLN A 53 -2.36 6.22 -11.59
N ILE A 54 -3.64 6.18 -11.89
CA ILE A 54 -4.69 6.84 -11.11
C ILE A 54 -5.61 5.75 -10.60
N GLU A 55 -5.80 5.71 -9.28
CA GLU A 55 -6.72 4.80 -8.62
C GLU A 55 -7.77 5.62 -7.90
N TRP A 56 -9.05 5.29 -8.07
CA TRP A 56 -10.13 5.96 -7.37
C TRP A 56 -11.21 4.98 -6.96
N GLY A 57 -11.94 5.34 -5.91
CA GLY A 57 -13.04 4.51 -5.47
C GLY A 57 -14.00 5.25 -4.57
N ILE A 58 -15.20 4.70 -4.50
CA ILE A 58 -16.24 5.14 -3.60
C ILE A 58 -16.58 4.00 -2.66
N GLY A 59 -16.83 4.32 -1.40
CA GLY A 59 -17.20 3.34 -0.39
C GLY A 59 -18.37 3.81 0.45
N ALA A 60 -19.05 2.85 1.02
CA ALA A 60 -20.14 3.07 1.95
C ALA A 60 -20.02 2.16 3.16
N SER A 61 -20.28 2.70 4.32
CA SER A 61 -20.38 1.97 5.59
C SER A 61 -21.62 2.37 6.36
N SER A 62 -21.84 1.78 7.52
CA SER A 62 -22.98 2.12 8.37
C SER A 62 -22.96 3.55 8.93
N GLY A 63 -21.84 4.26 8.87
CA GLY A 63 -21.67 5.60 9.45
C GLY A 63 -21.36 6.71 8.45
N TYR A 64 -20.81 6.38 7.27
CA TYR A 64 -20.34 7.38 6.30
C TYR A 64 -20.21 6.80 4.89
N HIS A 65 -20.11 7.70 3.92
CA HIS A 65 -19.63 7.43 2.57
C HIS A 65 -18.24 8.03 2.43
N ASN A 66 -17.39 7.37 1.65
CA ASN A 66 -16.04 7.87 1.36
C ASN A 66 -15.77 7.87 -0.15
N MET A 67 -14.80 8.67 -0.54
CA MET A 67 -14.20 8.67 -1.87
C MET A 67 -12.69 8.82 -1.72
N GLY A 68 -11.95 7.84 -2.22
CA GLY A 68 -10.49 7.85 -2.27
C GLY A 68 -9.99 8.16 -3.67
N LEU A 69 -8.86 8.85 -3.75
CA LEU A 69 -8.09 9.07 -4.97
C LEU A 69 -6.63 8.88 -4.65
N MET A 70 -5.94 8.02 -5.40
CA MET A 70 -4.49 7.82 -5.32
C MET A 70 -3.87 8.08 -6.69
N LEU A 71 -2.79 8.85 -6.70
CA LEU A 71 -1.92 9.07 -7.85
C LEU A 71 -0.60 8.37 -7.56
N ARG A 72 -0.18 7.49 -8.46
CA ARG A 72 1.09 6.76 -8.37
C ARG A 72 1.96 7.16 -9.55
N TYR A 73 3.24 7.46 -9.31
CA TYR A 73 4.20 7.83 -10.34
C TYR A 73 5.53 7.09 -10.18
N GLY A 74 5.87 6.30 -11.18
CA GLY A 74 7.18 5.64 -11.25
C GLY A 74 8.29 6.66 -11.52
N LEU A 75 9.13 6.93 -10.51
CA LEU A 75 10.17 7.95 -10.60
C LEU A 75 11.44 7.43 -11.26
N VAL A 76 11.95 6.33 -10.77
CA VAL A 76 13.12 5.60 -11.28
C VAL A 76 12.83 4.10 -11.18
N PRO A 77 13.66 3.20 -11.74
CA PRO A 77 13.49 1.77 -11.52
C PRO A 77 13.37 1.46 -10.03
N ASP A 78 12.44 0.58 -9.69
CA ASP A 78 12.19 0.06 -8.33
C ASP A 78 11.72 1.11 -7.31
N PHE A 79 11.39 2.33 -7.75
CA PHE A 79 10.92 3.38 -6.85
C PHE A 79 9.78 4.21 -7.43
N GLU A 80 8.68 4.31 -6.68
CA GLU A 80 7.54 5.17 -7.01
C GLU A 80 7.18 6.12 -5.87
N LEU A 81 6.56 7.23 -6.25
CA LEU A 81 5.92 8.18 -5.35
C LEU A 81 4.41 8.08 -5.49
N ARG A 82 3.70 8.28 -4.39
CA ARG A 82 2.24 8.22 -4.35
C ARG A 82 1.69 9.42 -3.58
N LEU A 83 0.56 9.92 -4.04
CA LEU A 83 -0.24 10.93 -3.34
C LEU A 83 -1.67 10.43 -3.24
N GLU A 84 -2.17 10.31 -2.04
CA GLU A 84 -3.51 9.83 -1.76
C GLU A 84 -4.32 10.88 -1.01
N GLY A 85 -5.60 10.98 -1.35
CA GLY A 85 -6.58 11.81 -0.66
C GLY A 85 -7.85 11.03 -0.37
N LEU A 86 -8.35 11.15 0.87
CA LEU A 86 -9.59 10.54 1.31
C LEU A 86 -10.60 11.63 1.68
N LEU A 87 -11.75 11.61 1.00
CA LEU A 87 -12.91 12.41 1.34
C LEU A 87 -13.92 11.55 2.09
N GLN A 88 -14.48 12.08 3.16
CA GLN A 88 -15.54 11.42 3.92
C GLN A 88 -16.78 12.32 4.03
N ARG A 89 -17.93 11.69 3.96
CA ARG A 89 -19.24 12.31 4.22
C ARG A 89 -19.99 11.48 5.25
N PRO A 90 -20.10 11.93 6.49
CA PRO A 90 -21.02 11.34 7.46
C PRO A 90 -22.46 11.33 6.92
N HIS A 91 -23.30 10.38 7.33
CA HIS A 91 -24.70 10.31 6.88
C HIS A 91 -25.47 11.62 7.16
N ARG A 92 -25.05 12.36 8.19
CA ARG A 92 -25.55 13.71 8.52
C ARG A 92 -24.36 14.63 8.65
N GLY A 93 -23.99 15.32 7.57
CA GLY A 93 -22.86 16.24 7.58
C GLY A 93 -22.39 16.65 6.20
N ALA A 94 -21.45 17.59 6.18
CA ALA A 94 -20.77 18.02 4.96
C ALA A 94 -19.66 17.05 4.57
N VAL A 95 -19.29 17.07 3.30
CA VAL A 95 -18.06 16.38 2.82
C VAL A 95 -16.86 17.08 3.44
N GLN A 96 -15.92 16.30 3.92
CA GLN A 96 -14.66 16.80 4.49
C GLN A 96 -13.48 15.96 4.00
N VAL A 97 -12.30 16.57 3.94
CA VAL A 97 -11.05 15.86 3.73
C VAL A 97 -10.73 15.11 5.02
N SER A 98 -10.70 13.78 4.97
CA SER A 98 -10.32 12.97 6.13
C SER A 98 -8.81 12.90 6.27
N ASP A 99 -8.15 12.50 5.18
CA ASP A 99 -6.72 12.22 5.17
C ASP A 99 -6.08 12.64 3.86
N LEU A 100 -4.82 13.07 3.93
CA LEU A 100 -3.91 13.23 2.81
C LEU A 100 -2.63 12.46 3.14
N THR A 101 -2.20 11.61 2.23
CA THR A 101 -0.99 10.78 2.42
C THR A 101 -0.04 10.98 1.25
N LEU A 102 1.20 11.34 1.56
CA LEU A 102 2.33 11.22 0.65
C LEU A 102 3.08 9.95 1.02
N SER A 103 3.27 9.05 0.05
CA SER A 103 4.00 7.80 0.30
C SER A 103 4.99 7.50 -0.80
N SER A 104 5.92 6.62 -0.49
CA SER A 104 6.89 6.10 -1.46
C SER A 104 7.00 4.59 -1.31
N LYS A 105 7.21 3.91 -2.43
CA LYS A 105 7.35 2.47 -2.49
C LYS A 105 8.69 2.13 -3.13
N LEU A 106 9.49 1.31 -2.47
CA LEU A 106 10.80 0.88 -2.90
C LEU A 106 10.84 -0.65 -2.98
N ALA A 107 10.95 -1.19 -4.18
CA ALA A 107 11.18 -2.63 -4.36
C ALA A 107 12.57 -2.99 -3.85
N LEU A 108 12.64 -3.94 -2.92
CA LEU A 108 13.88 -4.42 -2.32
C LEU A 108 14.36 -5.70 -2.99
N PHE A 109 13.40 -6.55 -3.36
CA PHE A 109 13.66 -7.85 -3.96
C PHE A 109 12.44 -8.32 -4.76
N SER A 110 12.66 -8.84 -5.96
CA SER A 110 11.59 -9.26 -6.89
C SER A 110 11.08 -10.68 -6.68
N GLY A 111 11.62 -11.38 -5.69
CA GLY A 111 11.29 -12.78 -5.45
C GLY A 111 12.08 -13.75 -6.33
N ASP A 112 12.37 -14.94 -5.81
CA ASP A 112 12.97 -16.04 -6.56
C ASP A 112 12.63 -17.38 -5.89
N GLY A 113 11.88 -18.23 -6.59
CA GLY A 113 11.43 -19.51 -6.08
C GLY A 113 10.63 -19.38 -4.78
N TRP A 114 11.19 -19.80 -3.65
CA TRP A 114 10.57 -19.74 -2.33
C TRP A 114 10.87 -18.44 -1.55
N ILE A 115 11.68 -17.56 -2.11
CA ILE A 115 11.97 -16.26 -1.50
C ILE A 115 10.92 -15.26 -2.00
N PRO A 116 10.11 -14.67 -1.12
CA PRO A 116 9.06 -13.76 -1.53
C PRO A 116 9.62 -12.47 -2.15
N ALA A 117 8.86 -11.85 -3.02
CA ALA A 117 9.09 -10.47 -3.39
C ALA A 117 8.93 -9.56 -2.16
N MET A 118 9.71 -8.50 -2.08
CA MET A 118 9.74 -7.60 -0.92
C MET A 118 9.77 -6.16 -1.36
N THR A 119 8.93 -5.34 -0.74
CA THR A 119 8.85 -3.90 -1.00
C THR A 119 8.69 -3.15 0.31
N LEU A 120 9.43 -2.06 0.47
CA LEU A 120 9.31 -1.15 1.60
C LEU A 120 8.45 0.04 1.20
N VAL A 121 7.47 0.35 2.03
CA VAL A 121 6.57 1.49 1.84
C VAL A 121 6.72 2.45 3.01
N GLY A 122 6.96 3.72 2.70
CA GLY A 122 7.02 4.79 3.69
C GLY A 122 5.87 5.76 3.48
N TYR A 123 5.22 6.16 4.56
CA TYR A 123 4.06 7.06 4.56
C TYR A 123 4.33 8.32 5.37
N LEU A 124 3.84 9.44 4.87
CA LEU A 124 3.65 10.69 5.58
C LEU A 124 2.18 11.06 5.51
N ASN A 125 1.48 10.87 6.63
CA ASN A 125 0.04 11.07 6.73
C ASN A 125 -0.27 12.44 7.31
N TYR A 126 -1.27 13.13 6.77
CA TYR A 126 -1.80 14.37 7.28
C TYR A 126 -3.31 14.24 7.49
N ALA A 127 -3.74 14.26 8.75
CA ALA A 127 -5.14 14.22 9.18
C ALA A 127 -5.58 15.62 9.66
N PRO A 128 -6.28 16.41 8.85
CA PRO A 128 -6.56 17.82 9.14
C PRO A 128 -7.46 18.01 10.36
N HIS A 129 -8.25 17.02 10.75
CA HIS A 129 -9.20 17.08 11.87
C HIS A 129 -8.60 16.57 13.20
N GLU A 130 -7.40 16.02 13.18
CA GLU A 130 -6.70 15.61 14.39
C GLU A 130 -6.01 16.80 15.06
N GLU A 131 -6.30 17.03 16.34
CA GLU A 131 -5.75 18.19 17.06
C GLU A 131 -4.30 17.99 17.46
N THR A 132 -3.91 16.78 17.84
CA THR A 132 -2.61 16.49 18.45
C THR A 132 -1.60 15.80 17.54
N ARG A 133 -2.07 15.15 16.46
CA ARG A 133 -1.23 14.35 15.55
C ARG A 133 -1.63 14.53 14.10
N ARG A 134 -1.59 15.76 13.66
CA ARG A 134 -1.94 16.09 12.27
C ARG A 134 -1.00 15.48 11.25
N VAL A 135 0.25 15.27 11.62
CA VAL A 135 1.27 14.65 10.75
C VAL A 135 1.86 13.45 11.46
N THR A 136 1.83 12.30 10.81
CA THR A 136 2.43 11.05 11.29
C THR A 136 3.22 10.38 10.18
N GLY A 137 4.27 9.65 10.55
CA GLY A 137 5.06 8.85 9.61
C GLY A 137 5.00 7.38 10.00
N ASP A 138 4.78 6.51 9.01
CA ASP A 138 4.69 5.07 9.18
C ASP A 138 5.51 4.34 8.13
N LEU A 139 5.86 3.07 8.40
CA LEU A 139 6.59 2.18 7.51
C LEU A 139 5.89 0.84 7.42
N THR A 140 5.89 0.24 6.25
CA THR A 140 5.36 -1.12 6.00
C THR A 140 6.33 -1.90 5.12
N LEU A 141 6.62 -3.12 5.50
CA LEU A 141 7.27 -4.13 4.67
C LEU A 141 6.20 -5.02 4.07
N ALA A 142 6.08 -5.00 2.75
CA ALA A 142 5.20 -5.88 1.98
C ALA A 142 6.00 -7.09 1.49
N LEU A 143 5.42 -8.27 1.64
CA LEU A 143 5.95 -9.56 1.22
C LEU A 143 4.91 -10.26 0.36
N GLU A 144 5.29 -10.76 -0.79
CA GLU A 144 4.37 -11.46 -1.71
C GLU A 144 5.02 -12.71 -2.28
N GLN A 145 4.27 -13.81 -2.28
CA GLN A 145 4.72 -15.09 -2.76
C GLN A 145 3.64 -15.76 -3.62
N GLU A 146 3.98 -16.12 -4.84
CA GLU A 146 3.14 -17.04 -5.60
C GLU A 146 3.30 -18.47 -5.03
N LEU A 147 2.22 -19.02 -4.51
CA LEU A 147 2.22 -20.35 -3.90
C LEU A 147 2.09 -21.46 -4.94
N VAL A 148 1.18 -21.28 -5.88
CA VAL A 148 0.97 -22.08 -7.08
C VAL A 148 0.43 -21.16 -8.17
N SER A 149 0.47 -21.59 -9.43
CA SER A 149 0.00 -20.75 -10.55
C SER A 149 -1.38 -20.15 -10.30
N GLY A 150 -1.43 -18.82 -10.27
CA GLY A 150 -2.62 -18.02 -10.04
C GLY A 150 -3.04 -17.88 -8.58
N LEU A 151 -2.38 -18.51 -7.61
CA LEU A 151 -2.64 -18.32 -6.18
C LEU A 151 -1.44 -17.61 -5.53
N SER A 152 -1.65 -16.43 -4.99
CA SER A 152 -0.64 -15.64 -4.27
C SER A 152 -0.98 -15.50 -2.79
N PHE A 153 0.05 -15.30 -1.99
CA PHE A 153 -0.06 -14.90 -0.60
C PHE A 153 0.72 -13.60 -0.40
N THR A 154 0.02 -12.59 0.10
CA THR A 154 0.62 -11.29 0.45
C THR A 154 0.53 -11.10 1.96
N CYS A 155 1.60 -10.62 2.57
CA CYS A 155 1.65 -10.29 3.98
C CYS A 155 2.37 -8.96 4.18
N ASN A 156 1.75 -8.06 4.93
CA ASN A 156 2.40 -6.81 5.30
C ASN A 156 2.62 -6.74 6.80
N ILE A 157 3.79 -6.29 7.19
CA ILE A 157 4.15 -5.99 8.57
C ILE A 157 4.57 -4.53 8.62
N GLY A 158 3.83 -3.73 9.37
CA GLY A 158 4.05 -2.29 9.37
C GLY A 158 3.80 -1.63 10.70
N SER A 159 3.97 -0.32 10.70
CA SER A 159 3.59 0.55 11.80
C SER A 159 2.33 1.33 11.46
N ALA A 160 1.66 1.82 12.47
CA ALA A 160 0.52 2.72 12.37
C ALA A 160 0.59 3.79 13.45
N GLU A 161 -0.18 4.87 13.27
CA GLU A 161 -0.31 5.98 14.21
C GLU A 161 1.03 6.64 14.60
N GLY A 162 1.93 6.82 13.63
CA GLY A 162 3.24 7.41 13.85
C GLY A 162 4.19 6.47 14.59
N MET A 163 4.31 5.24 14.12
CA MET A 163 5.16 4.16 14.64
C MET A 163 4.83 3.72 16.08
N ARG A 164 3.58 3.89 16.52
CA ARG A 164 3.17 3.55 17.89
C ARG A 164 2.49 2.20 18.01
N ARG A 165 1.92 1.74 16.90
CA ARG A 165 1.19 0.48 16.84
C ARG A 165 1.78 -0.36 15.72
N LEU A 166 1.72 -1.66 15.90
CA LEU A 166 2.05 -2.62 14.85
C LEU A 166 0.81 -2.87 14.00
N SER A 167 0.95 -2.87 12.67
CA SER A 167 -0.07 -3.30 11.72
C SER A 167 0.35 -4.61 11.06
N LEU A 168 -0.64 -5.43 10.73
CA LEU A 168 -0.48 -6.68 10.00
C LEU A 168 -1.62 -6.85 9.02
N THR A 169 -1.30 -7.24 7.78
CA THR A 169 -2.27 -7.76 6.83
C THR A 169 -1.82 -9.13 6.32
N ALA A 170 -2.78 -9.94 5.91
CA ALA A 170 -2.53 -11.23 5.30
C ALA A 170 -3.64 -11.53 4.28
N GLU A 171 -3.26 -11.68 3.04
CA GLU A 171 -4.15 -11.85 1.89
C GLU A 171 -3.84 -13.12 1.13
N LEU A 172 -4.89 -13.76 0.64
CA LEU A 172 -4.82 -14.79 -0.39
C LEU A 172 -5.50 -14.24 -1.65
N GLY A 173 -4.72 -14.04 -2.70
CA GLY A 173 -5.16 -13.63 -4.02
C GLY A 173 -5.31 -14.84 -4.95
N TYR A 174 -6.33 -14.85 -5.79
CA TYR A 174 -6.53 -15.90 -6.80
C TYR A 174 -6.96 -15.33 -8.16
N ASN A 175 -6.20 -15.67 -9.19
CA ASN A 175 -6.48 -15.32 -10.58
C ASN A 175 -7.29 -16.43 -11.25
N PHE A 176 -8.60 -16.22 -11.46
CA PHE A 176 -9.46 -17.16 -12.19
C PHE A 176 -9.13 -17.20 -13.68
N THR A 177 -8.79 -16.06 -14.23
CA THR A 177 -8.37 -15.86 -15.61
C THR A 177 -7.35 -14.72 -15.67
N ASP A 178 -6.78 -14.46 -16.84
CA ASP A 178 -5.90 -13.30 -17.06
C ASP A 178 -6.60 -11.93 -16.77
N ARG A 179 -7.94 -11.91 -16.64
CA ARG A 179 -8.71 -10.67 -16.43
C ARG A 179 -9.48 -10.61 -15.14
N LEU A 180 -9.77 -11.76 -14.52
CA LEU A 180 -10.61 -11.83 -13.34
C LEU A 180 -9.82 -12.41 -12.19
N SER A 181 -9.67 -11.63 -11.14
CA SER A 181 -9.04 -12.01 -9.88
C SER A 181 -9.96 -11.78 -8.68
N SER A 182 -9.65 -12.43 -7.59
CA SER A 182 -10.28 -12.24 -6.29
C SER A 182 -9.25 -12.28 -5.20
N PHE A 183 -9.62 -11.73 -4.06
CA PHE A 183 -8.83 -11.86 -2.83
C PHE A 183 -9.73 -12.09 -1.62
N VAL A 184 -9.14 -12.61 -0.57
CA VAL A 184 -9.66 -12.62 0.79
C VAL A 184 -8.53 -12.19 1.73
N GLU A 185 -8.83 -11.23 2.59
CA GLU A 185 -7.83 -10.61 3.44
C GLU A 185 -8.26 -10.55 4.90
N TYR A 186 -7.27 -10.68 5.77
CA TYR A 186 -7.29 -10.27 7.17
C TYR A 186 -6.40 -9.07 7.36
N TYR A 187 -6.87 -8.07 8.10
CA TYR A 187 -6.07 -6.90 8.47
C TYR A 187 -6.29 -6.53 9.94
N GLY A 188 -5.29 -5.91 10.56
CA GLY A 188 -5.41 -5.47 11.93
C GLY A 188 -4.29 -4.56 12.38
N VAL A 189 -4.63 -3.72 13.37
CA VAL A 189 -3.69 -2.85 14.08
C VAL A 189 -3.70 -3.25 15.55
N PHE A 190 -2.54 -3.67 16.05
CA PHE A 190 -2.40 -4.20 17.41
C PHE A 190 -2.39 -3.06 18.45
N GLY A 191 -3.06 -3.28 19.56
CA GLY A 191 -3.29 -2.31 20.64
C GLY A 191 -4.76 -2.33 21.05
N PRO A 192 -5.47 -1.19 21.19
CA PRO A 192 -6.93 -1.21 21.23
C PRO A 192 -7.42 -1.89 19.95
N ALA A 193 -8.19 -2.98 20.11
CA ALA A 193 -8.48 -3.89 19.01
C ALA A 193 -9.14 -3.17 17.83
N GLU A 194 -8.46 -3.20 16.70
CA GLU A 194 -9.00 -2.83 15.41
C GLU A 194 -8.49 -3.88 14.42
N TYR A 195 -9.39 -4.73 13.97
CA TYR A 195 -9.09 -5.79 13.01
C TYR A 195 -10.30 -6.08 12.15
N GLY A 196 -10.09 -6.65 11.00
CA GLY A 196 -11.17 -6.97 10.08
C GLY A 196 -10.80 -8.04 9.09
N CYS A 197 -11.77 -8.33 8.26
CA CYS A 197 -11.59 -9.16 7.07
C CYS A 197 -12.44 -8.60 5.95
N ASP A 198 -11.96 -8.77 4.74
CA ASP A 198 -12.68 -8.44 3.53
C ASP A 198 -12.38 -9.43 2.41
N LEU A 199 -13.09 -9.23 1.35
CA LEU A 199 -12.94 -9.96 0.11
C LEU A 199 -13.32 -9.05 -1.05
N GLY A 200 -12.75 -9.32 -2.20
CA GLY A 200 -13.05 -8.53 -3.39
C GLY A 200 -12.80 -9.26 -4.68
N LEU A 201 -13.22 -8.60 -5.74
CA LEU A 201 -13.04 -9.00 -7.12
C LEU A 201 -12.46 -7.84 -7.91
N SER A 202 -11.56 -8.15 -8.83
CA SER A 202 -11.01 -7.19 -9.77
C SER A 202 -11.15 -7.73 -11.20
N TYR A 203 -11.52 -6.86 -12.13
CA TYR A 203 -11.68 -7.20 -13.53
C TYR A 203 -10.90 -6.24 -14.43
N ALA A 204 -9.90 -6.77 -15.14
CA ALA A 204 -9.13 -6.04 -16.14
C ALA A 204 -9.95 -5.87 -17.43
N VAL A 205 -10.52 -4.68 -17.62
CA VAL A 205 -11.28 -4.32 -18.82
C VAL A 205 -10.33 -4.23 -20.02
N THR A 206 -9.17 -3.61 -19.82
CA THR A 206 -8.03 -3.58 -20.73
C THR A 206 -6.73 -3.80 -19.94
N LYS A 207 -5.58 -3.88 -20.62
CA LYS A 207 -4.28 -3.96 -19.95
C LYS A 207 -3.95 -2.75 -19.05
N ASP A 208 -4.59 -1.60 -19.30
CA ASP A 208 -4.34 -0.33 -18.59
C ASP A 208 -5.55 0.17 -17.80
N PHE A 209 -6.69 -0.56 -17.83
CA PHE A 209 -7.90 -0.19 -17.11
C PHE A 209 -8.52 -1.38 -16.39
N LEU A 210 -8.70 -1.24 -15.08
CA LEU A 210 -9.26 -2.24 -14.20
C LEU A 210 -10.42 -1.63 -13.39
N VAL A 211 -11.41 -2.43 -13.06
CA VAL A 211 -12.48 -2.11 -12.11
C VAL A 211 -12.47 -3.12 -10.97
N ASP A 212 -12.81 -2.66 -9.79
CA ASP A 212 -12.77 -3.45 -8.56
C ASP A 212 -14.04 -3.30 -7.73
N LEU A 213 -14.33 -4.30 -6.93
CA LEU A 213 -15.42 -4.35 -5.96
C LEU A 213 -14.94 -5.09 -4.72
N SER A 214 -15.18 -4.55 -3.54
CA SER A 214 -14.89 -5.23 -2.28
C SER A 214 -15.99 -5.03 -1.25
N CYS A 215 -16.04 -5.91 -0.25
CA CYS A 215 -16.82 -5.73 0.95
C CYS A 215 -16.13 -6.40 2.13
N GLY A 216 -16.35 -5.84 3.31
CA GLY A 216 -15.68 -6.30 4.50
C GLY A 216 -16.37 -5.89 5.79
N ARG A 217 -15.74 -6.29 6.88
CA ARG A 217 -16.18 -5.96 8.22
C ARG A 217 -14.98 -5.66 9.11
N THR A 218 -15.00 -4.48 9.72
CA THR A 218 -14.02 -4.06 10.72
C THR A 218 -14.63 -4.17 12.12
N PHE A 219 -13.87 -4.72 13.05
CA PHE A 219 -14.21 -4.88 14.45
C PHE A 219 -13.40 -3.89 15.28
N PHE A 220 -14.10 -3.13 16.11
CA PHE A 220 -13.53 -2.19 17.08
C PHE A 220 -13.93 -2.62 18.49
N ALA A 221 -13.28 -2.08 19.51
CA ALA A 221 -13.69 -2.28 20.89
C ALA A 221 -15.14 -1.84 21.17
N SER A 222 -15.66 -0.88 20.39
CA SER A 222 -17.03 -0.33 20.51
C SER A 222 -18.08 -1.05 19.67
N GLY A 223 -17.68 -2.05 18.84
CA GLY A 223 -18.61 -2.73 17.94
C GLY A 223 -17.98 -3.07 16.60
N ALA A 224 -18.80 -3.29 15.58
CA ALA A 224 -18.33 -3.63 14.25
C ALA A 224 -19.04 -2.82 13.16
N VAL A 225 -18.32 -2.56 12.06
CA VAL A 225 -18.80 -1.80 10.91
C VAL A 225 -18.63 -2.64 9.66
N ASN A 226 -19.72 -2.81 8.90
CA ASN A 226 -19.64 -3.38 7.55
C ASN A 226 -19.40 -2.27 6.53
N TYR A 227 -18.69 -2.58 5.48
CA TYR A 227 -18.46 -1.67 4.37
C TYR A 227 -18.50 -2.37 3.02
N ALA A 228 -18.69 -1.60 1.97
CA ALA A 228 -18.49 -2.04 0.59
C ALA A 228 -17.84 -0.89 -0.20
N SER A 229 -17.05 -1.25 -1.20
CA SER A 229 -16.32 -0.31 -2.06
C SER A 229 -16.43 -0.72 -3.51
N LEU A 230 -16.45 0.26 -4.39
CA LEU A 230 -16.35 0.11 -5.84
C LEU A 230 -15.27 1.08 -6.33
N GLY A 231 -14.39 0.62 -7.19
CA GLY A 231 -13.31 1.44 -7.68
C GLY A 231 -12.88 1.14 -9.09
N ALA A 232 -11.89 1.89 -9.52
CA ALA A 232 -11.24 1.69 -10.79
C ALA A 232 -9.82 2.23 -10.77
N THR A 233 -8.98 1.63 -11.61
CA THR A 233 -7.58 1.98 -11.80
C THR A 233 -7.30 2.19 -13.28
N TYR A 234 -6.59 3.26 -13.60
CA TYR A 234 -6.17 3.58 -14.96
C TYR A 234 -4.70 3.97 -15.00
N ARG A 235 -3.95 3.34 -15.89
CA ARG A 235 -2.53 3.63 -16.16
C ARG A 235 -2.38 4.37 -17.48
N LEU A 236 -1.56 5.44 -17.47
CA LEU A 236 -1.23 6.32 -18.60
C LEU A 236 0.18 6.01 -19.15
#